data_92c4f630ca7ebb4ed8c6b8e3ed0e729f
#
_entry.id   92c4f630ca7ebb4ed8c6b8e3ed0e729f
#
_cell.length_a   1.000
_cell.length_b   1.000
_cell.length_c   1.000
_cell.angle_alpha   90.00
_cell.angle_beta   90.00
_cell.angle_gamma   90.00
#
_symmetry.space_group_name_H-M   'P 1'
#
loop_
_entity.id
_entity.type
_entity.pdbx_description
1 polymer ?
#
loop_
_entity_poly.entity_id
_entity_poly.type
_entity_poly.pdbx_seq_one_letter_code
_entity_poly.pdbx_strand_id
1 'polypeptide(L)'
;MAAATYANAKTLAVLESTNNGKTFREALSEIRFGAWTLEYFSGLADKNEGSTIPVPGNRLNYTLRQPLGVTAHIVPWNFPLQLAIRSIAPALASGCTVIVKPASWTPLSLIAWTKAMQEAEVGLPTDVIQVITGSGGLIGDALAGHSGIDGVVLTGGVPTGQAVMAKASNNLTPVTLELGGKGANIVFADANIRYAAKAICFGIFMNAGQMCWAGSRLIVHEDVHDELVEAVCAEVSKWTVGEGMAEGVRIGSLVHQNHRAEVLDKLAQGLAQGGELIIGGNAVEGEGAFMEAT
;
A
#
# COMPACT_ATOMS: atom_id res chain seq x y z
N MET A 1 -17.24 -10.45 -6.69
CA MET A 1 -16.08 -9.55 -6.76
C MET A 1 -14.74 -10.31 -6.83
N ALA A 2 -14.39 -11.20 -5.90
CA ALA A 2 -13.12 -11.94 -5.92
C ALA A 2 -12.87 -12.67 -7.24
N ALA A 3 -13.80 -13.50 -7.69
CA ALA A 3 -13.69 -14.23 -8.96
C ALA A 3 -13.51 -13.29 -10.18
N ALA A 4 -14.26 -12.18 -10.23
CA ALA A 4 -14.12 -11.18 -11.28
C ALA A 4 -12.77 -10.47 -11.24
N THR A 5 -12.22 -10.21 -10.04
CA THR A 5 -10.86 -9.66 -9.88
C THR A 5 -9.80 -10.65 -10.37
N TYR A 6 -9.91 -11.95 -10.04
CA TYR A 6 -9.01 -12.98 -10.57
C TYR A 6 -9.08 -13.09 -12.09
N ALA A 7 -10.29 -13.08 -12.67
CA ALA A 7 -10.49 -13.15 -14.11
C ALA A 7 -9.82 -11.99 -14.86
N ASN A 8 -9.82 -10.79 -14.27
CA ASN A 8 -9.23 -9.57 -14.85
C ASN A 8 -7.77 -9.32 -14.38
N ALA A 9 -7.17 -10.22 -13.60
CA ALA A 9 -5.91 -9.95 -12.91
C ALA A 9 -4.77 -9.53 -13.86
N LYS A 10 -4.63 -10.16 -15.01
CA LYS A 10 -3.57 -9.80 -15.97
C LYS A 10 -3.77 -8.40 -16.57
N THR A 11 -4.99 -8.07 -16.96
CA THR A 11 -5.32 -6.75 -17.53
C THR A 11 -5.09 -5.65 -16.52
N LEU A 12 -5.55 -5.85 -15.28
CA LEU A 12 -5.34 -4.90 -14.19
C LEU A 12 -3.86 -4.76 -13.84
N ALA A 13 -3.09 -5.85 -13.86
CA ALA A 13 -1.65 -5.82 -13.60
C ALA A 13 -0.87 -5.06 -14.68
N VAL A 14 -1.25 -5.19 -15.95
CA VAL A 14 -0.66 -4.38 -17.05
C VAL A 14 -0.92 -2.90 -16.79
N LEU A 15 -2.16 -2.51 -16.50
CA LEU A 15 -2.51 -1.12 -16.19
C LEU A 15 -1.74 -0.60 -14.97
N GLU A 16 -1.65 -1.40 -13.91
CA GLU A 16 -0.96 -1.00 -12.69
C GLU A 16 0.54 -0.86 -12.90
N SER A 17 1.19 -1.82 -13.58
CA SER A 17 2.61 -1.75 -13.94
C SER A 17 2.91 -0.51 -14.79
N THR A 18 2.11 -0.26 -15.82
CA THR A 18 2.29 0.89 -16.71
C THR A 18 2.07 2.23 -16.00
N ASN A 19 1.07 2.32 -15.11
CA ASN A 19 0.71 3.57 -14.43
C ASN A 19 1.61 3.88 -13.23
N ASN A 20 2.11 2.84 -12.52
CA ASN A 20 2.89 2.99 -11.29
C ASN A 20 4.40 2.86 -11.51
N GLY A 21 4.82 2.09 -12.53
CA GLY A 21 6.22 1.81 -12.83
C GLY A 21 6.78 0.51 -12.22
N LYS A 22 6.05 -0.16 -11.33
CA LYS A 22 6.47 -1.45 -10.76
C LYS A 22 6.54 -2.57 -11.80
N THR A 23 7.18 -3.67 -11.48
CA THR A 23 7.23 -4.82 -12.39
C THR A 23 5.85 -5.46 -12.55
N PHE A 24 5.58 -5.99 -13.75
CA PHE A 24 4.33 -6.74 -14.03
C PHE A 24 4.13 -7.91 -13.06
N ARG A 25 5.23 -8.56 -12.67
CA ARG A 25 5.21 -9.68 -11.71
C ARG A 25 4.69 -9.23 -10.35
N GLU A 26 5.16 -8.09 -9.85
CA GLU A 26 4.69 -7.50 -8.59
C GLU A 26 3.23 -7.10 -8.71
N ALA A 27 2.87 -6.33 -9.73
CA ALA A 27 1.49 -5.91 -9.99
C ALA A 27 0.53 -7.10 -10.03
N LEU A 28 0.87 -8.17 -10.76
CA LEU A 28 0.03 -9.37 -10.84
C LEU A 28 -0.14 -10.08 -9.50
N SER A 29 0.91 -10.12 -8.68
CA SER A 29 0.87 -10.68 -7.33
C SER A 29 -0.06 -9.88 -6.43
N GLU A 30 0.03 -8.55 -6.49
CA GLU A 30 -0.78 -7.62 -5.72
C GLU A 30 -2.27 -7.70 -6.08
N ILE A 31 -2.60 -7.74 -7.36
CA ILE A 31 -3.99 -7.90 -7.82
C ILE A 31 -4.58 -9.23 -7.32
N ARG A 32 -3.81 -10.31 -7.39
CA ARG A 32 -4.24 -11.63 -6.88
C ARG A 32 -4.42 -11.62 -5.36
N PHE A 33 -3.54 -10.94 -4.64
CA PHE A 33 -3.68 -10.77 -3.19
C PHE A 33 -4.92 -9.94 -2.84
N GLY A 34 -5.23 -8.89 -3.63
CA GLY A 34 -6.49 -8.15 -3.50
C GLY A 34 -7.71 -9.04 -3.71
N ALA A 35 -7.70 -9.90 -4.72
CA ALA A 35 -8.78 -10.86 -4.95
C ALA A 35 -8.95 -11.84 -3.78
N TRP A 36 -7.86 -12.37 -3.24
CA TRP A 36 -7.86 -13.20 -2.04
C TRP A 36 -8.40 -12.46 -0.81
N THR A 37 -8.05 -11.18 -0.66
CA THR A 37 -8.58 -10.33 0.42
C THR A 37 -10.11 -10.19 0.33
N LEU A 38 -10.66 -10.00 -0.86
CA LEU A 38 -12.12 -9.99 -1.07
C LEU A 38 -12.77 -11.33 -0.69
N GLU A 39 -12.15 -12.43 -1.07
CA GLU A 39 -12.61 -13.78 -0.73
C GLU A 39 -12.62 -13.99 0.79
N TYR A 40 -11.55 -13.62 1.48
CA TYR A 40 -11.43 -13.71 2.94
C TYR A 40 -12.56 -12.92 3.63
N PHE A 41 -12.74 -11.66 3.29
CA PHE A 41 -13.76 -10.82 3.93
C PHE A 41 -15.19 -11.22 3.55
N SER A 42 -15.41 -11.82 2.39
CA SER A 42 -16.73 -12.36 2.03
C SER A 42 -17.17 -13.45 3.00
N GLY A 43 -16.24 -14.27 3.49
CA GLY A 43 -16.49 -15.29 4.50
C GLY A 43 -16.74 -14.74 5.91
N LEU A 44 -16.55 -13.45 6.16
CA LEU A 44 -16.77 -12.79 7.45
C LEU A 44 -18.07 -11.97 7.51
N ALA A 45 -18.74 -11.74 6.38
CA ALA A 45 -19.90 -10.84 6.31
C ALA A 45 -21.07 -11.27 7.23
N ASP A 46 -21.28 -12.55 7.39
CA ASP A 46 -22.31 -13.16 8.29
C ASP A 46 -21.80 -13.51 9.69
N LYS A 47 -20.57 -13.11 10.03
CA LYS A 47 -19.91 -13.44 11.31
C LYS A 47 -19.62 -12.21 12.18
N ASN A 48 -20.32 -11.13 11.90
CA ASN A 48 -20.16 -9.87 12.62
C ASN A 48 -21.07 -9.83 13.86
N GLU A 49 -20.78 -10.72 14.82
CA GLU A 49 -21.61 -10.96 15.97
C GLU A 49 -21.43 -9.92 17.09
N GLY A 50 -22.48 -9.71 17.90
CA GLY A 50 -22.42 -8.99 19.16
C GLY A 50 -22.14 -9.91 20.35
N SER A 51 -22.27 -9.38 21.57
CA SER A 51 -22.04 -10.10 22.80
C SER A 51 -23.20 -9.93 23.77
N THR A 52 -23.52 -10.97 24.56
CA THR A 52 -24.38 -10.87 25.72
C THR A 52 -23.53 -10.70 26.97
N ILE A 53 -23.84 -9.67 27.76
CA ILE A 53 -23.04 -9.25 28.92
C ILE A 53 -23.83 -9.53 30.18
N PRO A 54 -23.36 -10.40 31.10
CA PRO A 54 -24.03 -10.64 32.38
C PRO A 54 -24.11 -9.34 33.22
N VAL A 55 -25.31 -9.04 33.73
CA VAL A 55 -25.55 -7.89 34.62
C VAL A 55 -26.43 -8.34 35.81
N PRO A 56 -26.32 -7.70 36.97
CA PRO A 56 -27.14 -8.02 38.13
C PRO A 56 -28.63 -7.73 37.90
N GLY A 57 -29.47 -8.54 38.52
CA GLY A 57 -30.94 -8.40 38.47
C GLY A 57 -31.60 -8.98 37.23
N ASN A 58 -32.87 -8.70 37.06
CA ASN A 58 -33.64 -9.21 35.92
C ASN A 58 -33.53 -8.26 34.70
N ARG A 59 -32.33 -8.22 34.13
CA ARG A 59 -31.98 -7.34 32.99
C ARG A 59 -31.26 -8.12 31.91
N LEU A 60 -31.48 -7.75 30.65
CA LEU A 60 -30.73 -8.24 29.48
C LEU A 60 -29.83 -7.10 28.99
N ASN A 61 -28.53 -7.39 28.86
CA ASN A 61 -27.55 -6.48 28.26
C ASN A 61 -26.83 -7.20 27.13
N TYR A 62 -26.87 -6.62 25.95
CA TYR A 62 -26.21 -7.15 24.76
C TYR A 62 -25.70 -6.02 23.86
N THR A 63 -24.71 -6.32 23.04
CA THR A 63 -24.19 -5.43 22.00
C THR A 63 -24.66 -5.88 20.62
N LEU A 64 -24.93 -4.93 19.76
CA LEU A 64 -25.17 -5.16 18.33
C LEU A 64 -24.09 -4.44 17.54
N ARG A 65 -23.58 -5.12 16.53
CA ARG A 65 -22.70 -4.48 15.55
C ARG A 65 -23.55 -3.92 14.41
N GLN A 66 -23.32 -2.66 14.08
CA GLN A 66 -24.01 -1.97 12.99
C GLN A 66 -23.00 -1.36 12.04
N PRO A 67 -23.32 -1.25 10.72
CA PRO A 67 -22.49 -0.49 9.79
C PRO A 67 -22.28 0.95 10.28
N LEU A 68 -21.11 1.51 10.02
CA LEU A 68 -20.88 2.95 10.26
C LEU A 68 -21.76 3.80 9.35
N GLY A 69 -21.93 3.39 8.10
CA GLY A 69 -22.64 4.14 7.06
C GLY A 69 -21.79 4.36 5.83
N VAL A 70 -21.62 5.61 5.41
CA VAL A 70 -20.78 6.02 4.28
C VAL A 70 -19.33 6.22 4.73
N THR A 71 -18.41 5.47 4.16
CA THR A 71 -16.98 5.56 4.52
C THR A 71 -16.14 6.10 3.36
N ALA A 72 -15.22 7.01 3.67
CA ALA A 72 -14.26 7.55 2.72
C ALA A 72 -12.91 6.84 2.83
N HIS A 73 -12.37 6.40 1.69
CA HIS A 73 -11.12 5.67 1.60
C HIS A 73 -10.12 6.45 0.75
N ILE A 74 -9.09 7.00 1.37
CA ILE A 74 -8.02 7.76 0.70
C ILE A 74 -6.81 6.83 0.57
N VAL A 75 -6.52 6.40 -0.67
CA VAL A 75 -5.52 5.35 -0.93
C VAL A 75 -4.26 5.91 -1.58
N PRO A 76 -3.09 5.32 -1.28
CA PRO A 76 -1.80 5.79 -1.77
C PRO A 76 -1.49 5.26 -3.18
N TRP A 77 -0.36 5.72 -3.70
CA TRP A 77 0.11 5.42 -5.05
C TRP A 77 0.97 4.15 -5.16
N ASN A 78 1.53 3.64 -4.06
CA ASN A 78 2.53 2.57 -4.11
C ASN A 78 1.95 1.16 -4.33
N PHE A 79 0.76 0.88 -3.83
CA PHE A 79 0.00 -0.37 -4.06
C PHE A 79 -1.46 0.00 -4.38
N PRO A 80 -1.71 0.60 -5.56
CA PRO A 80 -2.96 1.33 -5.83
C PRO A 80 -4.21 0.48 -5.61
N LEU A 81 -4.35 -0.63 -6.31
CA LEU A 81 -5.55 -1.46 -6.21
C LEU A 81 -5.55 -2.34 -4.97
N GLN A 82 -4.40 -2.89 -4.58
CA GLN A 82 -4.31 -3.75 -3.41
C GLN A 82 -4.74 -3.02 -2.13
N LEU A 83 -4.23 -1.80 -1.90
CA LEU A 83 -4.56 -1.02 -0.70
C LEU A 83 -5.98 -0.44 -0.74
N ALA A 84 -6.51 -0.16 -1.93
CA ALA A 84 -7.93 0.14 -2.09
C ALA A 84 -8.78 -1.06 -1.64
N ILE A 85 -8.55 -2.24 -2.19
CA ILE A 85 -9.30 -3.46 -1.84
C ILE A 85 -9.13 -3.81 -0.35
N ARG A 86 -7.95 -3.64 0.22
CA ARG A 86 -7.69 -3.90 1.65
C ARG A 86 -8.63 -3.12 2.57
N SER A 87 -8.99 -1.90 2.18
CA SER A 87 -9.92 -1.06 2.96
C SER A 87 -11.38 -1.23 2.54
N ILE A 88 -11.65 -1.47 1.25
CA ILE A 88 -13.00 -1.66 0.70
C ILE A 88 -13.61 -2.98 1.21
N ALA A 89 -12.86 -4.07 1.18
CA ALA A 89 -13.39 -5.40 1.48
C ALA A 89 -13.99 -5.51 2.90
N PRO A 90 -13.31 -5.10 3.99
CA PRO A 90 -13.90 -5.10 5.32
C PRO A 90 -15.06 -4.10 5.47
N ALA A 91 -15.02 -2.94 4.81
CA ALA A 91 -16.11 -1.97 4.85
C ALA A 91 -17.41 -2.56 4.24
N LEU A 92 -17.31 -3.19 3.08
CA LEU A 92 -18.44 -3.87 2.45
C LEU A 92 -18.94 -5.06 3.27
N ALA A 93 -18.02 -5.88 3.81
CA ALA A 93 -18.38 -7.02 4.65
C ALA A 93 -19.11 -6.61 5.95
N SER A 94 -18.87 -5.39 6.45
CA SER A 94 -19.58 -4.82 7.59
C SER A 94 -20.82 -4.02 7.21
N GLY A 95 -21.20 -3.98 5.91
CA GLY A 95 -22.43 -3.31 5.42
C GLY A 95 -22.28 -1.81 5.16
N CYS A 96 -21.05 -1.27 5.14
CA CYS A 96 -20.81 0.13 4.77
C CYS A 96 -20.84 0.34 3.26
N THR A 97 -21.17 1.56 2.82
CA THR A 97 -20.88 2.05 1.48
C THR A 97 -19.56 2.79 1.45
N VAL A 98 -18.89 2.82 0.30
CA VAL A 98 -17.53 3.35 0.21
C VAL A 98 -17.37 4.39 -0.91
N ILE A 99 -16.71 5.49 -0.59
CA ILE A 99 -16.22 6.48 -1.54
C ILE A 99 -14.70 6.39 -1.54
N VAL A 100 -14.12 5.98 -2.66
CA VAL A 100 -12.66 5.76 -2.76
C VAL A 100 -12.01 6.85 -3.58
N LYS A 101 -11.00 7.48 -3.00
CA LYS A 101 -10.14 8.43 -3.69
C LYS A 101 -8.77 7.81 -3.97
N PRO A 102 -8.46 7.40 -5.20
CA PRO A 102 -7.12 6.96 -5.57
C PRO A 102 -6.11 8.11 -5.51
N ALA A 103 -4.83 7.77 -5.39
CA ALA A 103 -3.77 8.75 -5.59
C ALA A 103 -3.82 9.34 -7.00
N SER A 104 -3.50 10.62 -7.14
CA SER A 104 -3.58 11.32 -8.44
C SER A 104 -2.63 10.72 -9.48
N TRP A 105 -1.52 10.14 -9.07
CA TRP A 105 -0.53 9.53 -9.97
C TRP A 105 -0.93 8.15 -10.47
N THR A 106 -1.73 7.39 -9.70
CA THR A 106 -2.00 5.96 -9.98
C THR A 106 -3.49 5.59 -9.86
N PRO A 107 -4.40 6.28 -10.56
CA PRO A 107 -5.83 6.01 -10.43
C PRO A 107 -6.33 4.87 -11.34
N LEU A 108 -5.57 4.47 -12.38
CA LEU A 108 -6.11 3.71 -13.51
C LEU A 108 -6.55 2.30 -13.14
N SER A 109 -5.78 1.57 -12.33
CA SER A 109 -6.13 0.19 -11.94
C SER A 109 -7.40 0.13 -11.10
N LEU A 110 -7.62 1.11 -10.19
CA LEU A 110 -8.85 1.17 -9.40
C LEU A 110 -10.07 1.51 -10.26
N ILE A 111 -9.96 2.49 -11.16
CA ILE A 111 -11.04 2.85 -12.08
C ILE A 111 -11.42 1.65 -12.97
N ALA A 112 -10.41 0.98 -13.55
CA ALA A 112 -10.64 -0.19 -14.39
C ALA A 112 -11.25 -1.36 -13.60
N TRP A 113 -10.80 -1.57 -12.36
CA TRP A 113 -11.34 -2.60 -11.48
C TRP A 113 -12.82 -2.33 -11.15
N THR A 114 -13.17 -1.09 -10.78
CA THR A 114 -14.57 -0.72 -10.48
C THR A 114 -15.47 -0.97 -11.69
N LYS A 115 -15.01 -0.57 -12.89
CA LYS A 115 -15.72 -0.86 -14.15
C LYS A 115 -15.90 -2.37 -14.38
N ALA A 116 -14.83 -3.16 -14.20
CA ALA A 116 -14.89 -4.61 -14.34
C ALA A 116 -15.86 -5.27 -13.34
N MET A 117 -16.01 -4.72 -12.11
CA MET A 117 -17.00 -5.21 -11.15
C MET A 117 -18.43 -4.91 -11.59
N GLN A 118 -18.69 -3.76 -12.20
CA GLN A 118 -19.99 -3.40 -12.76
C GLN A 118 -20.35 -4.31 -13.95
N GLU A 119 -19.41 -4.51 -14.86
CA GLU A 119 -19.59 -5.35 -16.07
C GLU A 119 -19.80 -6.84 -15.73
N ALA A 120 -19.17 -7.32 -14.66
CA ALA A 120 -19.29 -8.71 -14.23
C ALA A 120 -20.58 -9.03 -13.46
N GLU A 121 -21.48 -8.06 -13.30
CA GLU A 121 -22.76 -8.22 -12.60
C GLU A 121 -22.63 -8.97 -11.26
N VAL A 122 -21.67 -8.56 -10.44
CA VAL A 122 -21.31 -9.24 -9.18
C VAL A 122 -22.38 -9.16 -8.08
N GLY A 123 -23.57 -8.70 -8.43
CA GLY A 123 -24.71 -8.57 -7.49
C GLY A 123 -24.59 -7.41 -6.50
N LEU A 124 -23.61 -6.51 -6.70
CA LEU A 124 -23.45 -5.33 -5.88
C LEU A 124 -24.31 -4.18 -6.46
N PRO A 125 -25.10 -3.46 -5.64
CA PRO A 125 -25.78 -2.24 -6.11
C PRO A 125 -24.79 -1.21 -6.65
N THR A 126 -25.18 -0.46 -7.67
CA THR A 126 -24.31 0.45 -8.42
C THR A 126 -23.67 1.56 -7.57
N ASP A 127 -24.35 1.97 -6.50
CA ASP A 127 -23.94 3.12 -5.68
C ASP A 127 -23.15 2.74 -4.43
N VAL A 128 -22.85 1.45 -4.23
CA VAL A 128 -22.15 0.97 -3.03
C VAL A 128 -20.65 1.27 -3.06
N ILE A 129 -20.03 1.29 -4.24
CA ILE A 129 -18.65 1.69 -4.45
C ILE A 129 -18.58 2.85 -5.43
N GLN A 130 -18.14 4.00 -4.94
CA GLN A 130 -17.93 5.20 -5.76
C GLN A 130 -16.45 5.57 -5.80
N VAL A 131 -15.94 5.90 -6.99
CA VAL A 131 -14.56 6.36 -7.16
C VAL A 131 -14.56 7.82 -7.54
N ILE A 132 -13.87 8.65 -6.77
CA ILE A 132 -13.69 10.07 -7.05
C ILE A 132 -12.22 10.41 -7.23
N THR A 133 -11.87 10.99 -8.37
CA THR A 133 -10.50 11.38 -8.69
C THR A 133 -10.27 12.87 -8.40
N GLY A 134 -9.02 13.22 -8.11
CA GLY A 134 -8.61 14.60 -7.89
C GLY A 134 -7.45 14.73 -6.91
N SER A 135 -7.01 15.96 -6.67
CA SER A 135 -5.88 16.22 -5.78
C SER A 135 -6.20 15.91 -4.31
N GLY A 136 -5.16 15.56 -3.54
CA GLY A 136 -5.28 15.31 -2.10
C GLY A 136 -5.81 16.52 -1.34
N GLY A 137 -5.26 17.70 -1.60
CA GLY A 137 -5.63 18.94 -0.92
C GLY A 137 -7.03 19.46 -1.26
N LEU A 138 -7.64 19.03 -2.37
CA LEU A 138 -9.01 19.43 -2.71
C LEU A 138 -10.01 18.33 -2.33
N ILE A 139 -9.91 17.18 -2.96
CA ILE A 139 -10.89 16.09 -2.78
C ILE A 139 -10.64 15.32 -1.48
N GLY A 140 -9.37 15.09 -1.10
CA GLY A 140 -9.05 14.41 0.16
C GLY A 140 -9.52 15.21 1.38
N ASP A 141 -9.27 16.52 1.38
CA ASP A 141 -9.74 17.44 2.45
C ASP A 141 -11.25 17.52 2.50
N ALA A 142 -11.91 17.61 1.33
CA ALA A 142 -13.36 17.63 1.25
C ALA A 142 -14.00 16.35 1.80
N LEU A 143 -13.47 15.17 1.45
CA LEU A 143 -13.95 13.90 1.98
C LEU A 143 -13.73 13.78 3.48
N ALA A 144 -12.53 14.12 3.97
CA ALA A 144 -12.19 14.01 5.39
C ALA A 144 -13.03 14.92 6.28
N GLY A 145 -13.46 16.09 5.78
CA GLY A 145 -14.25 17.06 6.53
C GLY A 145 -15.75 17.06 6.22
N HIS A 146 -16.24 16.15 5.39
CA HIS A 146 -17.65 16.14 4.97
C HIS A 146 -18.56 15.56 6.03
N SER A 147 -19.65 16.27 6.37
CA SER A 147 -20.60 15.86 7.41
C SER A 147 -21.42 14.61 7.09
N GLY A 148 -21.48 14.19 5.84
CA GLY A 148 -22.12 12.94 5.41
C GLY A 148 -21.14 11.75 5.31
N ILE A 149 -19.93 11.85 5.87
CA ILE A 149 -18.97 10.74 5.98
C ILE A 149 -18.94 10.26 7.43
N ASP A 150 -19.25 8.98 7.61
CA ASP A 150 -19.36 8.32 8.91
C ASP A 150 -18.06 7.66 9.38
N GLY A 151 -17.09 7.53 8.49
CA GLY A 151 -15.74 7.00 8.80
C GLY A 151 -14.73 7.31 7.70
N VAL A 152 -13.47 7.57 8.08
CA VAL A 152 -12.39 7.84 7.14
C VAL A 152 -11.28 6.82 7.31
N VAL A 153 -10.84 6.21 6.21
CA VAL A 153 -9.66 5.34 6.15
C VAL A 153 -8.62 6.00 5.26
N LEU A 154 -7.45 6.28 5.80
CA LEU A 154 -6.31 6.82 5.05
C LEU A 154 -5.13 5.85 5.11
N THR A 155 -4.55 5.56 3.95
CA THR A 155 -3.18 5.06 3.86
C THR A 155 -2.31 6.09 3.15
N GLY A 156 -1.23 6.54 3.79
CA GLY A 156 -0.39 7.61 3.23
C GLY A 156 0.78 8.04 4.12
N GLY A 157 1.25 9.25 3.92
CA GLY A 157 2.31 9.84 4.75
C GLY A 157 1.80 10.45 6.06
N VAL A 158 2.68 10.57 7.04
CA VAL A 158 2.36 11.15 8.36
C VAL A 158 1.74 12.55 8.26
N PRO A 159 2.28 13.50 7.46
CA PRO A 159 1.67 14.83 7.34
C PRO A 159 0.24 14.78 6.78
N THR A 160 -0.02 13.87 5.83
CA THR A 160 -1.38 13.67 5.28
C THR A 160 -2.32 13.10 6.34
N GLY A 161 -1.84 12.14 7.16
CA GLY A 161 -2.61 11.59 8.28
C GLY A 161 -3.02 12.66 9.29
N GLN A 162 -2.10 13.53 9.65
CA GLN A 162 -2.35 14.67 10.55
C GLN A 162 -3.41 15.62 9.97
N ALA A 163 -3.29 15.95 8.68
CA ALA A 163 -4.26 16.81 8.00
C ALA A 163 -5.66 16.19 7.95
N VAL A 164 -5.77 14.90 7.63
CA VAL A 164 -7.05 14.16 7.61
C VAL A 164 -7.68 14.11 9.00
N MET A 165 -6.92 13.81 10.05
CA MET A 165 -7.41 13.85 11.42
C MET A 165 -7.94 15.22 11.83
N ALA A 166 -7.21 16.29 11.48
CA ALA A 166 -7.62 17.66 11.77
C ALA A 166 -8.94 18.01 11.06
N LYS A 167 -9.17 17.54 9.83
CA LYS A 167 -10.43 17.78 9.11
C LYS A 167 -11.58 16.96 9.67
N ALA A 168 -11.36 15.68 9.93
CA ALA A 168 -12.38 14.75 10.47
C ALA A 168 -12.85 15.16 11.87
N SER A 169 -11.98 15.79 12.67
CA SER A 169 -12.33 16.25 14.02
C SER A 169 -13.48 17.27 14.06
N ASN A 170 -13.71 18.01 12.97
CA ASN A 170 -14.81 18.98 12.90
C ASN A 170 -16.20 18.32 13.01
N ASN A 171 -16.32 17.06 12.57
CA ASN A 171 -17.55 16.30 12.63
C ASN A 171 -17.46 15.11 13.62
N LEU A 172 -16.34 14.98 14.37
CA LEU A 172 -16.04 13.84 15.23
C LEU A 172 -16.04 12.50 14.47
N THR A 173 -15.75 12.53 13.16
CA THR A 173 -15.71 11.34 12.30
C THR A 173 -14.53 10.46 12.70
N PRO A 174 -14.73 9.15 12.99
CA PRO A 174 -13.64 8.23 13.31
C PRO A 174 -12.68 8.06 12.13
N VAL A 175 -11.38 8.00 12.42
CA VAL A 175 -10.31 7.89 11.43
C VAL A 175 -9.46 6.67 11.69
N THR A 176 -9.23 5.87 10.66
CA THR A 176 -8.23 4.79 10.64
C THR A 176 -7.04 5.24 9.80
N LEU A 177 -5.85 5.23 10.38
CA LEU A 177 -4.61 5.66 9.73
C LEU A 177 -3.65 4.48 9.55
N GLU A 178 -3.19 4.31 8.31
CA GLU A 178 -2.09 3.43 7.93
C GLU A 178 -0.98 4.31 7.36
N LEU A 179 0.15 4.40 8.05
CA LEU A 179 1.18 5.39 7.74
C LEU A 179 2.53 4.71 7.45
N GLY A 180 3.45 5.48 6.86
CA GLY A 180 4.80 5.03 6.58
C GLY A 180 5.65 4.86 7.84
N GLY A 181 6.70 4.08 7.70
CA GLY A 181 7.65 3.82 8.77
C GLY A 181 9.06 3.58 8.26
N LYS A 182 9.98 3.34 9.19
CA LYS A 182 11.37 2.93 8.95
C LYS A 182 11.66 1.69 9.78
N GLY A 183 11.12 0.55 9.34
CA GLY A 183 11.31 -0.75 9.97
C GLY A 183 12.78 -1.16 10.03
N ALA A 184 13.15 -1.96 11.02
CA ALA A 184 14.49 -2.52 11.12
C ALA A 184 14.50 -3.99 10.70
N ASN A 185 15.55 -4.37 9.93
CA ASN A 185 16.01 -5.74 9.81
C ASN A 185 17.11 -5.95 10.86
N ILE A 186 16.99 -6.97 11.70
CA ILE A 186 17.95 -7.25 12.77
C ILE A 186 18.62 -8.59 12.50
N VAL A 187 19.95 -8.60 12.44
CA VAL A 187 20.75 -9.79 12.13
C VAL A 187 21.73 -10.04 13.26
N PHE A 188 21.59 -11.19 13.95
CA PHE A 188 22.50 -11.65 14.99
C PHE A 188 23.66 -12.48 14.41
N ALA A 189 24.70 -12.70 15.21
CA ALA A 189 25.93 -13.40 14.81
C ALA A 189 25.71 -14.84 14.32
N ASP A 190 24.67 -15.51 14.79
CA ASP A 190 24.33 -16.90 14.44
C ASP A 190 23.39 -17.01 13.20
N ALA A 191 23.10 -15.88 12.53
CA ALA A 191 22.21 -15.86 11.38
C ALA A 191 22.85 -16.55 10.15
N ASN A 192 22.00 -17.16 9.31
CA ASN A 192 22.44 -17.64 8.00
C ASN A 192 22.62 -16.43 7.06
N ILE A 193 23.85 -15.99 6.85
CA ILE A 193 24.19 -14.78 6.09
C ILE A 193 23.63 -14.79 4.67
N ARG A 194 23.77 -15.92 3.95
CA ARG A 194 23.25 -16.04 2.58
C ARG A 194 21.73 -15.87 2.50
N TYR A 195 21.00 -16.40 3.47
CA TYR A 195 19.55 -16.24 3.56
C TYR A 195 19.18 -14.81 3.98
N ALA A 196 19.88 -14.27 4.99
CA ALA A 196 19.68 -12.91 5.47
C ALA A 196 19.87 -11.87 4.34
N ALA A 197 20.94 -11.96 3.55
CA ALA A 197 21.19 -11.06 2.43
C ALA A 197 20.04 -11.06 1.40
N LYS A 198 19.51 -12.24 1.05
CA LYS A 198 18.37 -12.34 0.14
C LYS A 198 17.09 -11.72 0.72
N ALA A 199 16.82 -12.00 1.99
CA ALA A 199 15.65 -11.45 2.69
C ALA A 199 15.73 -9.93 2.82
N ILE A 200 16.90 -9.40 3.13
CA ILE A 200 17.17 -7.95 3.20
C ILE A 200 16.92 -7.29 1.85
N CYS A 201 17.52 -7.81 0.77
CA CYS A 201 17.33 -7.25 -0.57
C CYS A 201 15.85 -7.31 -0.99
N PHE A 202 15.16 -8.41 -0.74
CA PHE A 202 13.72 -8.52 -1.01
C PHE A 202 12.92 -7.51 -0.18
N GLY A 203 13.22 -7.39 1.12
CA GLY A 203 12.52 -6.51 2.06
C GLY A 203 12.71 -5.02 1.81
N ILE A 204 13.70 -4.61 1.01
CA ILE A 204 13.95 -3.21 0.69
C ILE A 204 13.73 -2.87 -0.79
N PHE A 205 14.09 -3.75 -1.74
CA PHE A 205 14.05 -3.42 -3.18
C PHE A 205 12.76 -3.82 -3.88
N MET A 206 11.89 -4.62 -3.27
CA MET A 206 10.54 -4.85 -3.81
C MET A 206 9.83 -3.52 -4.01
N ASN A 207 9.09 -3.38 -5.12
CA ASN A 207 8.43 -2.14 -5.54
C ASN A 207 9.37 -0.92 -5.53
N ALA A 208 10.64 -1.11 -5.88
CA ALA A 208 11.70 -0.09 -5.84
C ALA A 208 11.82 0.60 -4.45
N GLY A 209 11.61 -0.14 -3.36
CA GLY A 209 11.66 0.39 -1.98
C GLY A 209 10.44 1.22 -1.55
N GLN A 210 9.45 1.38 -2.41
CA GLN A 210 8.28 2.23 -2.19
C GLN A 210 7.21 1.54 -1.33
N MET A 211 7.62 1.05 -0.14
CA MET A 211 6.76 0.30 0.77
C MET A 211 6.74 0.92 2.16
N CYS A 212 5.56 0.98 2.77
CA CYS A 212 5.39 1.49 4.14
C CYS A 212 6.11 0.64 5.20
N TRP A 213 6.30 -0.65 4.94
CA TRP A 213 6.96 -1.63 5.81
C TRP A 213 8.36 -2.04 5.32
N ALA A 214 8.94 -1.32 4.35
CA ALA A 214 10.30 -1.60 3.88
C ALA A 214 11.29 -1.64 5.04
N GLY A 215 12.12 -2.69 5.08
CA GLY A 215 13.19 -2.85 6.06
C GLY A 215 14.37 -1.92 5.78
N SER A 216 14.13 -0.62 5.92
CA SER A 216 15.04 0.44 5.48
C SER A 216 16.21 0.71 6.42
N ARG A 217 16.26 0.00 7.56
CA ARG A 217 17.40 0.03 8.48
C ARG A 217 17.89 -1.38 8.73
N LEU A 218 19.16 -1.64 8.48
CA LEU A 218 19.82 -2.90 8.80
C LEU A 218 20.64 -2.73 10.07
N ILE A 219 20.26 -3.43 11.13
CA ILE A 219 20.98 -3.49 12.40
C ILE A 219 21.62 -4.86 12.47
N VAL A 220 22.95 -4.89 12.45
CA VAL A 220 23.72 -6.13 12.35
C VAL A 220 24.72 -6.24 13.48
N HIS A 221 24.91 -7.48 13.99
CA HIS A 221 25.94 -7.76 14.98
C HIS A 221 27.34 -7.54 14.38
N GLU A 222 28.27 -6.96 15.15
CA GLU A 222 29.60 -6.57 14.68
C GLU A 222 30.40 -7.72 14.06
N ASP A 223 30.30 -8.92 14.63
CA ASP A 223 31.05 -10.10 14.19
C ASP A 223 30.69 -10.57 12.75
N VAL A 224 29.53 -10.20 12.23
CA VAL A 224 29.04 -10.61 10.91
C VAL A 224 28.79 -9.43 9.97
N HIS A 225 29.15 -8.22 10.39
CA HIS A 225 28.87 -6.98 9.65
C HIS A 225 29.44 -7.02 8.24
N ASP A 226 30.76 -7.22 8.12
CA ASP A 226 31.46 -7.12 6.82
C ASP A 226 31.05 -8.26 5.88
N GLU A 227 30.91 -9.49 6.39
CA GLU A 227 30.42 -10.63 5.63
C GLU A 227 29.00 -10.40 5.10
N LEU A 228 28.13 -9.84 5.93
CA LEU A 228 26.76 -9.55 5.52
C LEU A 228 26.70 -8.43 4.49
N VAL A 229 27.47 -7.35 4.66
CA VAL A 229 27.52 -6.24 3.68
C VAL A 229 28.02 -6.76 2.32
N GLU A 230 29.06 -7.56 2.28
CA GLU A 230 29.56 -8.19 1.05
C GLU A 230 28.48 -9.08 0.39
N ALA A 231 27.79 -9.91 1.18
CA ALA A 231 26.72 -10.78 0.70
C ALA A 231 25.51 -9.99 0.17
N VAL A 232 25.15 -8.87 0.80
CA VAL A 232 24.08 -7.97 0.34
C VAL A 232 24.48 -7.32 -0.98
N CYS A 233 25.70 -6.79 -1.11
CA CYS A 233 26.20 -6.21 -2.36
C CYS A 233 26.20 -7.23 -3.51
N ALA A 234 26.63 -8.46 -3.24
CA ALA A 234 26.58 -9.56 -4.20
C ALA A 234 25.15 -9.98 -4.59
N GLU A 235 24.19 -9.84 -3.70
CA GLU A 235 22.77 -10.08 -4.02
C GLU A 235 22.15 -8.92 -4.80
N VAL A 236 22.45 -7.67 -4.44
CA VAL A 236 21.99 -6.45 -5.13
C VAL A 236 22.38 -6.46 -6.60
N SER A 237 23.60 -6.91 -6.93
CA SER A 237 24.10 -6.99 -8.33
C SER A 237 23.21 -7.85 -9.26
N LYS A 238 22.31 -8.68 -8.70
CA LYS A 238 21.35 -9.50 -9.44
C LYS A 238 20.00 -8.79 -9.65
N TRP A 239 19.82 -7.60 -9.11
CA TRP A 239 18.59 -6.82 -9.19
C TRP A 239 18.68 -5.82 -10.35
N THR A 240 18.21 -6.26 -11.51
CA THR A 240 18.19 -5.44 -12.73
C THR A 240 17.13 -4.36 -12.65
N VAL A 241 17.52 -3.13 -12.93
CA VAL A 241 16.63 -1.96 -13.03
C VAL A 241 16.18 -1.79 -14.48
N GLY A 242 14.90 -1.52 -14.71
CA GLY A 242 14.39 -1.29 -16.06
C GLY A 242 12.86 -1.17 -16.11
N GLU A 243 12.32 -1.17 -17.32
CA GLU A 243 10.88 -1.09 -17.54
C GLU A 243 10.16 -2.29 -16.92
N GLY A 244 9.10 -2.01 -16.15
CA GLY A 244 8.39 -3.01 -15.37
C GLY A 244 7.76 -4.15 -16.18
N MET A 245 7.53 -3.94 -17.47
CA MET A 245 7.01 -4.96 -18.41
C MET A 245 8.10 -5.79 -19.09
N ALA A 246 9.38 -5.39 -18.97
CA ALA A 246 10.48 -6.10 -19.60
C ALA A 246 10.85 -7.39 -18.83
N GLU A 247 11.24 -8.42 -19.58
CA GLU A 247 11.65 -9.70 -19.00
C GLU A 247 12.97 -9.56 -18.22
N GLY A 248 13.06 -10.21 -17.07
CA GLY A 248 14.27 -10.21 -16.24
C GLY A 248 14.44 -8.97 -15.36
N VAL A 249 13.62 -7.94 -15.51
CA VAL A 249 13.63 -6.77 -14.65
C VAL A 249 13.10 -7.12 -13.27
N ARG A 250 13.82 -6.67 -12.23
CA ARG A 250 13.47 -6.90 -10.82
C ARG A 250 13.14 -5.61 -10.07
N ILE A 251 13.62 -4.46 -10.54
CA ILE A 251 13.31 -3.13 -9.99
C ILE A 251 12.74 -2.28 -11.11
N GLY A 252 11.49 -1.88 -10.96
CA GLY A 252 10.81 -0.98 -11.87
C GLY A 252 11.18 0.50 -11.65
N SER A 253 10.47 1.38 -12.35
CA SER A 253 10.59 2.83 -12.14
C SER A 253 10.00 3.24 -10.78
N LEU A 254 10.53 4.29 -10.20
CA LEU A 254 9.83 5.05 -9.18
C LEU A 254 8.57 5.67 -9.80
N VAL A 255 7.57 5.97 -8.97
CA VAL A 255 6.25 6.40 -9.43
C VAL A 255 6.25 7.71 -10.22
N HIS A 256 7.20 8.61 -9.96
CA HIS A 256 7.25 9.92 -10.59
C HIS A 256 8.64 10.53 -10.50
N GLN A 257 9.01 11.38 -11.47
CA GLN A 257 10.30 12.09 -11.49
C GLN A 257 10.55 12.94 -10.24
N ASN A 258 9.52 13.60 -9.72
CA ASN A 258 9.64 14.39 -8.50
C ASN A 258 9.98 13.49 -7.30
N HIS A 259 9.38 12.30 -7.22
CA HIS A 259 9.71 11.35 -6.15
C HIS A 259 11.14 10.85 -6.26
N ARG A 260 11.65 10.59 -7.48
CA ARG A 260 13.08 10.27 -7.68
C ARG A 260 13.96 11.41 -7.18
N ALA A 261 13.63 12.66 -7.49
CA ALA A 261 14.39 13.81 -7.03
C ALA A 261 14.40 13.91 -5.49
N GLU A 262 13.26 13.65 -4.83
CA GLU A 262 13.17 13.60 -3.36
C GLU A 262 14.05 12.49 -2.77
N VAL A 263 14.09 11.30 -3.39
CA VAL A 263 14.93 10.19 -2.93
C VAL A 263 16.41 10.53 -3.06
N LEU A 264 16.83 11.10 -4.19
CA LEU A 264 18.21 11.55 -4.41
C LEU A 264 18.63 12.66 -3.42
N ASP A 265 17.73 13.62 -3.14
CA ASP A 265 17.97 14.64 -2.13
C ASP A 265 18.15 14.05 -0.72
N LYS A 266 17.33 13.04 -0.34
CA LYS A 266 17.48 12.32 0.92
C LYS A 266 18.80 11.56 1.00
N LEU A 267 19.24 10.94 -0.10
CA LEU A 267 20.56 10.31 -0.17
C LEU A 267 21.67 11.33 0.05
N ALA A 268 21.62 12.47 -0.67
CA ALA A 268 22.61 13.55 -0.51
C ALA A 268 22.66 14.09 0.93
N GLN A 269 21.50 14.24 1.58
CA GLN A 269 21.41 14.64 2.99
C GLN A 269 22.07 13.60 3.92
N GLY A 270 21.87 12.29 3.67
CA GLY A 270 22.49 11.22 4.43
C GLY A 270 24.02 11.22 4.31
N LEU A 271 24.54 11.40 3.09
CA LEU A 271 25.98 11.52 2.84
C LEU A 271 26.57 12.76 3.54
N ALA A 272 25.89 13.91 3.48
CA ALA A 272 26.33 15.12 4.17
C ALA A 272 26.34 14.97 5.71
N GLN A 273 25.57 14.03 6.26
CA GLN A 273 25.55 13.69 7.70
C GLN A 273 26.58 12.63 8.08
N GLY A 274 27.46 12.23 7.16
CA GLY A 274 28.53 11.28 7.41
C GLY A 274 28.20 9.82 7.03
N GLY A 275 27.12 9.60 6.31
CA GLY A 275 26.84 8.30 5.72
C GLY A 275 27.86 7.94 4.64
N GLU A 276 28.12 6.65 4.45
CA GLU A 276 28.97 6.11 3.40
C GLU A 276 28.12 5.42 2.33
N LEU A 277 28.38 5.75 1.06
CA LEU A 277 27.72 5.11 -0.08
C LEU A 277 28.51 3.84 -0.47
N ILE A 278 27.92 2.68 -0.24
CA ILE A 278 28.57 1.40 -0.54
C ILE A 278 28.27 0.97 -1.99
N ILE A 279 27.03 1.19 -2.48
CA ILE A 279 26.62 0.77 -3.83
C ILE A 279 25.50 1.69 -4.35
N GLY A 280 25.44 1.88 -5.67
CA GLY A 280 24.37 2.61 -6.36
C GLY A 280 24.46 4.12 -6.18
N GLY A 281 23.33 4.75 -5.95
CA GLY A 281 23.25 6.18 -5.63
C GLY A 281 22.93 7.08 -6.81
N ASN A 282 22.87 6.55 -8.04
CA ASN A 282 22.66 7.35 -9.23
C ASN A 282 21.26 7.21 -9.83
N ALA A 283 20.80 8.26 -10.48
CA ALA A 283 19.70 8.14 -11.43
C ALA A 283 20.18 7.35 -12.64
N VAL A 284 19.33 6.44 -13.14
CA VAL A 284 19.58 5.77 -14.42
C VAL A 284 19.12 6.69 -15.55
N GLU A 285 19.96 6.87 -16.57
CA GLU A 285 19.67 7.71 -17.73
C GLU A 285 18.52 7.12 -18.57
N GLY A 286 17.76 7.98 -19.24
CA GLY A 286 16.65 7.63 -20.11
C GLY A 286 15.30 8.20 -19.67
N GLU A 287 14.27 7.82 -20.41
CA GLU A 287 12.88 8.15 -20.06
C GLU A 287 12.42 7.31 -18.87
N GLY A 288 11.75 7.92 -17.90
CA GLY A 288 11.29 7.26 -16.68
C GLY A 288 12.06 7.67 -15.43
N ALA A 289 11.52 7.33 -14.26
CA ALA A 289 12.07 7.70 -12.96
C ALA A 289 12.92 6.56 -12.37
N PHE A 290 13.84 6.01 -13.15
CA PHE A 290 14.69 4.90 -12.73
C PHE A 290 15.85 5.37 -11.85
N MET A 291 16.22 4.55 -10.88
CA MET A 291 17.32 4.76 -9.96
C MET A 291 18.01 3.43 -9.68
N GLU A 292 19.31 3.46 -9.49
CA GLU A 292 20.06 2.28 -9.05
C GLU A 292 19.59 1.82 -7.66
N ALA A 293 19.70 0.51 -7.41
CA ALA A 293 19.54 -0.05 -6.07
C ALA A 293 20.68 0.49 -5.18
N THR A 294 20.32 1.10 -4.08
CA THR A 294 21.24 1.90 -3.26
C THR A 294 21.20 1.43 -1.81
#